data_4af9f1f85f4c20266c92044c0ff075fc
#
_entry.id   4af9f1f85f4c20266c92044c0ff075fc
#
_cell.length_a   1.000
_cell.length_b   1.000
_cell.length_c   1.000
_cell.angle_alpha   90.00
_cell.angle_beta   90.00
_cell.angle_gamma   90.00
#
_symmetry.space_group_name_H-M   'P 1'
#
loop_
_entity.id
_entity.type
_entity.pdbx_description
1 polymer ?
#
loop_
_entity_poly.entity_id
_entity_poly.type
_entity_poly.pdbx_seq_one_letter_code
_entity_poly.pdbx_strand_id
1 'polypeptide(L)'
;MDFIKVGAACPKTRVADIVYNIENICHCIEDAKNKNIKFLVFPELCVTSYTCGDLFLNSSLINASIKGLESIVKSSIDKDMLIAVGAPLLHNNVLYNCAYLIFEGNILGIVPKSYIPNYSEFYEKRWFTQGVNIIDQKVNLSFQKDIPFGTNLIFNAGDYKFGVEICEDLWVTIPPSSYLSLAGANIIGNLSASNELVSKKDYRKSLISNQSARCMSSYIYSSAGVYESTTDLLFSGHLIIAENGSILEENSRFQRENEVISSCVDVFKLNSERLKNLSFRDSSSFLLHQFKYINFAFKDVKINEFTRYIDKHPFVPSNIHDRDERCKEIFNIQSSALAKRLEHVGLKKAVIGISGGLDSTLALLVIAKTFKLLGIDNKNIITITMPGFGTTDRTYNNALTLCKELNCDLREINIVEASLQHFKDIGHDKDIHDVTYENVQARERTQILMDLANKEGGLLIGTGDLSELALGWCTYNGDHMSMYSVNPSIPKTLVRYLVKYVAENESNKDVSETLLDILDTPVSPELLPKDSEGNISQKTEDIVGPYELHDFFLYHFIKHGSSKERILFLAENAFKNDYSKEEIEKWLDKFIYRFFTQQFKRSALPDGPKVGTISLSPRGDWRMPSDASFASFK
;
A
#
# COMPACT_ATOMS: atom_id res chain seq x y z
N MET A 1 -13.99 -8.55 9.11
CA MET A 1 -12.75 -8.10 8.48
C MET A 1 -12.71 -8.70 7.10
N ASP A 2 -12.62 -7.89 6.07
CA ASP A 2 -12.88 -8.31 4.69
C ASP A 2 -11.62 -8.89 4.02
N PHE A 3 -10.98 -9.83 4.71
CA PHE A 3 -9.92 -10.64 4.14
C PHE A 3 -10.49 -11.96 3.63
N ILE A 4 -9.98 -12.41 2.50
CA ILE A 4 -10.30 -13.73 1.93
C ILE A 4 -9.03 -14.43 1.48
N LYS A 5 -8.90 -15.72 1.77
CA LYS A 5 -7.75 -16.50 1.32
C LYS A 5 -8.02 -17.06 -0.07
N VAL A 6 -7.15 -16.73 -1.01
CA VAL A 6 -7.22 -17.20 -2.41
C VAL A 6 -6.01 -18.05 -2.75
N GLY A 7 -6.12 -18.87 -3.79
CA GLY A 7 -5.03 -19.73 -4.23
C GLY A 7 -4.96 -19.91 -5.74
N ALA A 8 -3.76 -20.24 -6.20
CA ALA A 8 -3.48 -20.71 -7.54
C ALA A 8 -2.85 -22.09 -7.47
N ALA A 9 -3.29 -23.02 -8.31
CA ALA A 9 -2.83 -24.39 -8.33
C ALA A 9 -2.24 -24.77 -9.70
N CYS A 10 -1.18 -25.57 -9.70
CA CYS A 10 -0.64 -26.24 -10.87
C CYS A 10 -0.58 -27.75 -10.60
N PRO A 11 -1.55 -28.54 -11.10
CA PRO A 11 -1.53 -30.00 -10.94
C PRO A 11 -0.53 -30.65 -11.91
N LYS A 12 -0.03 -31.83 -11.55
CA LYS A 12 0.60 -32.71 -12.52
C LYS A 12 -0.43 -33.19 -13.54
N THR A 13 -0.10 -33.13 -14.81
CA THR A 13 -0.96 -33.56 -15.89
C THR A 13 -0.30 -34.63 -16.77
N ARG A 14 -1.11 -35.35 -17.52
CA ARG A 14 -0.71 -36.17 -18.67
C ARG A 14 -1.60 -35.80 -19.83
N VAL A 15 -1.01 -35.56 -20.98
CA VAL A 15 -1.75 -35.14 -22.17
C VAL A 15 -2.82 -36.19 -22.53
N ALA A 16 -4.08 -35.75 -22.58
CA ALA A 16 -5.28 -36.58 -22.86
C ALA A 16 -5.60 -37.68 -21.84
N ASP A 17 -4.92 -37.75 -20.70
CA ASP A 17 -5.22 -38.75 -19.63
C ASP A 17 -6.13 -38.09 -18.56
N ILE A 18 -7.43 -38.12 -18.83
CA ILE A 18 -8.43 -37.44 -17.98
C ILE A 18 -8.42 -38.01 -16.55
N VAL A 19 -8.28 -39.32 -16.38
CA VAL A 19 -8.33 -39.95 -15.06
C VAL A 19 -7.19 -39.46 -14.19
N TYR A 20 -5.97 -39.49 -14.70
CA TYR A 20 -4.78 -39.00 -14.01
C TYR A 20 -4.88 -37.51 -13.68
N ASN A 21 -5.36 -36.70 -14.63
CA ASN A 21 -5.49 -35.24 -14.44
C ASN A 21 -6.50 -34.93 -13.34
N ILE A 22 -7.65 -35.62 -13.33
CA ILE A 22 -8.68 -35.42 -12.29
C ILE A 22 -8.17 -35.81 -10.91
N GLU A 23 -7.44 -36.91 -10.76
CA GLU A 23 -6.85 -37.32 -9.49
C GLU A 23 -5.95 -36.21 -8.92
N ASN A 24 -5.07 -35.61 -9.75
CA ASN A 24 -4.17 -34.55 -9.33
C ASN A 24 -4.90 -33.23 -9.06
N ILE A 25 -5.92 -32.88 -9.84
CA ILE A 25 -6.79 -31.74 -9.57
C ILE A 25 -7.48 -31.89 -8.20
N CYS A 26 -8.04 -33.08 -7.91
CA CYS A 26 -8.68 -33.37 -6.63
C CYS A 26 -7.69 -33.31 -5.47
N HIS A 27 -6.44 -33.76 -5.64
CA HIS A 27 -5.39 -33.61 -4.63
C HIS A 27 -5.11 -32.10 -4.33
N CYS A 28 -5.03 -31.27 -5.37
CA CYS A 28 -4.87 -29.81 -5.17
C CYS A 28 -6.08 -29.18 -4.46
N ILE A 29 -7.31 -29.66 -4.73
CA ILE A 29 -8.53 -29.21 -4.04
C ILE A 29 -8.47 -29.54 -2.55
N GLU A 30 -8.02 -30.74 -2.19
CA GLU A 30 -7.86 -31.14 -0.78
C GLU A 30 -6.77 -30.33 -0.08
N ASP A 31 -5.63 -30.10 -0.74
CA ASP A 31 -4.58 -29.23 -0.19
C ASP A 31 -5.09 -27.79 0.04
N ALA A 32 -5.82 -27.25 -0.93
CA ALA A 32 -6.43 -25.93 -0.84
C ALA A 32 -7.46 -25.83 0.31
N LYS A 33 -8.28 -26.88 0.53
CA LYS A 33 -9.19 -26.98 1.67
C LYS A 33 -8.42 -26.92 2.99
N ASN A 34 -7.34 -27.70 3.11
CA ASN A 34 -6.52 -27.76 4.32
C ASN A 34 -5.86 -26.39 4.61
N LYS A 35 -5.56 -25.61 3.57
CA LYS A 35 -5.07 -24.23 3.64
C LYS A 35 -6.19 -23.21 3.85
N ASN A 36 -7.46 -23.61 3.95
CA ASN A 36 -8.65 -22.75 4.07
C ASN A 36 -8.79 -21.73 2.93
N ILE A 37 -8.44 -22.13 1.71
CA ILE A 37 -8.62 -21.31 0.50
C ILE A 37 -10.10 -21.25 0.14
N LYS A 38 -10.59 -20.05 -0.24
CA LYS A 38 -11.98 -19.82 -0.63
C LYS A 38 -12.17 -19.63 -2.13
N PHE A 39 -11.12 -19.27 -2.86
CA PHE A 39 -11.12 -19.24 -4.31
C PHE A 39 -9.84 -19.86 -4.85
N LEU A 40 -9.98 -20.93 -5.61
CA LEU A 40 -8.87 -21.68 -6.19
C LEU A 40 -8.93 -21.64 -7.71
N VAL A 41 -7.85 -21.22 -8.35
CA VAL A 41 -7.73 -21.11 -9.81
C VAL A 41 -6.75 -22.16 -10.32
N PHE A 42 -7.21 -22.96 -11.28
CA PHE A 42 -6.42 -23.96 -12.01
C PHE A 42 -5.99 -23.44 -13.39
N PRO A 43 -5.03 -24.10 -14.07
CA PRO A 43 -4.63 -23.74 -15.42
C PRO A 43 -5.73 -23.93 -16.47
N GLU A 44 -5.54 -23.27 -17.60
CA GLU A 44 -6.33 -23.43 -18.82
C GLU A 44 -6.29 -24.89 -19.29
N LEU A 45 -7.46 -25.44 -19.65
CA LEU A 45 -7.64 -26.82 -20.18
C LEU A 45 -6.98 -27.93 -19.34
N CYS A 46 -6.74 -27.70 -18.04
CA CYS A 46 -6.01 -28.65 -17.18
C CYS A 46 -6.69 -30.02 -17.03
N VAL A 47 -7.99 -30.11 -17.31
CA VAL A 47 -8.71 -31.42 -17.32
C VAL A 47 -8.20 -32.35 -18.42
N THR A 48 -7.90 -31.81 -19.60
CA THR A 48 -7.39 -32.55 -20.76
C THR A 48 -5.88 -32.48 -20.92
N SER A 49 -5.22 -31.52 -20.34
CA SER A 49 -4.02 -30.81 -20.74
C SER A 49 -4.25 -29.86 -21.92
N TYR A 50 -3.47 -28.79 -21.99
CA TYR A 50 -3.57 -27.77 -23.04
C TYR A 50 -3.08 -28.30 -24.40
N THR A 51 -2.07 -29.17 -24.41
CA THR A 51 -1.33 -29.57 -25.60
C THR A 51 -1.91 -30.83 -26.29
N CYS A 52 -3.23 -31.01 -26.24
CA CYS A 52 -3.90 -32.18 -26.87
C CYS A 52 -3.99 -32.13 -28.41
N GLY A 53 -3.72 -30.96 -29.03
CA GLY A 53 -3.74 -30.84 -30.49
C GLY A 53 -5.08 -31.25 -31.12
N ASP A 54 -5.04 -31.94 -32.25
CA ASP A 54 -6.24 -32.41 -32.98
C ASP A 54 -7.08 -33.43 -32.19
N LEU A 55 -6.60 -33.94 -31.05
CA LEU A 55 -7.42 -34.75 -30.17
C LEU A 55 -8.63 -34.00 -29.60
N PHE A 56 -8.60 -32.68 -29.57
CA PHE A 56 -9.79 -31.88 -29.24
C PHE A 56 -10.97 -32.06 -30.20
N LEU A 57 -10.71 -32.51 -31.42
CA LEU A 57 -11.76 -32.84 -32.39
C LEU A 57 -12.33 -34.26 -32.22
N ASN A 58 -11.80 -35.01 -31.25
CA ASN A 58 -12.23 -36.37 -31.00
C ASN A 58 -13.30 -36.41 -29.90
N SER A 59 -14.47 -37.00 -30.22
CA SER A 59 -15.58 -37.10 -29.28
C SER A 59 -15.26 -37.88 -28.01
N SER A 60 -14.32 -38.85 -28.07
CA SER A 60 -13.90 -39.62 -26.89
C SER A 60 -13.23 -38.74 -25.83
N LEU A 61 -12.35 -37.80 -26.25
CA LEU A 61 -11.70 -36.89 -25.34
C LEU A 61 -12.71 -35.91 -24.71
N ILE A 62 -13.61 -35.35 -25.53
CA ILE A 62 -14.65 -34.41 -25.06
C ILE A 62 -15.60 -35.08 -24.08
N ASN A 63 -16.10 -36.29 -24.41
CA ASN A 63 -16.98 -37.03 -23.50
C ASN A 63 -16.28 -37.45 -22.19
N ALA A 64 -15.01 -37.84 -22.26
CA ALA A 64 -14.22 -38.16 -21.08
C ALA A 64 -14.01 -36.91 -20.20
N SER A 65 -13.75 -35.74 -20.81
CA SER A 65 -13.58 -34.50 -20.06
C SER A 65 -14.85 -34.08 -19.30
N ILE A 66 -16.04 -34.23 -19.87
CA ILE A 66 -17.32 -33.99 -19.19
C ILE A 66 -17.53 -34.93 -18.00
N LYS A 67 -17.18 -36.21 -18.14
CA LYS A 67 -17.21 -37.16 -17.01
C LYS A 67 -16.19 -36.82 -15.93
N GLY A 68 -15.00 -36.36 -16.32
CA GLY A 68 -13.99 -35.86 -15.40
C GLY A 68 -14.48 -34.64 -14.61
N LEU A 69 -15.13 -33.70 -15.27
CA LEU A 69 -15.76 -32.53 -14.62
C LEU A 69 -16.80 -32.95 -13.58
N GLU A 70 -17.64 -33.96 -13.86
CA GLU A 70 -18.60 -34.51 -12.89
C GLU A 70 -17.89 -34.99 -11.61
N SER A 71 -16.71 -35.60 -11.74
CA SER A 71 -15.92 -36.04 -10.59
C SER A 71 -15.37 -34.87 -9.78
N ILE A 72 -14.90 -33.79 -10.43
CA ILE A 72 -14.46 -32.54 -9.75
C ILE A 72 -15.66 -31.91 -9.04
N VAL A 73 -16.81 -31.83 -9.68
CA VAL A 73 -18.05 -31.29 -9.08
C VAL A 73 -18.41 -32.05 -7.81
N LYS A 74 -18.37 -33.37 -7.84
CA LYS A 74 -18.60 -34.21 -6.64
C LYS A 74 -17.54 -33.96 -5.56
N SER A 75 -16.29 -33.80 -5.93
CA SER A 75 -15.19 -33.52 -4.98
C SER A 75 -15.27 -32.14 -4.34
N SER A 76 -16.01 -31.21 -4.92
CA SER A 76 -16.21 -29.84 -4.36
C SER A 76 -17.20 -29.76 -3.21
N ILE A 77 -17.95 -30.86 -2.95
CA ILE A 77 -18.94 -30.91 -1.86
C ILE A 77 -18.22 -30.76 -0.51
N ASP A 78 -18.78 -29.97 0.40
CA ASP A 78 -18.25 -29.67 1.74
C ASP A 78 -16.84 -29.05 1.75
N LYS A 79 -16.44 -28.38 0.67
CA LYS A 79 -15.16 -27.66 0.61
C LYS A 79 -15.29 -26.19 0.95
N ASP A 80 -16.48 -25.62 0.82
CA ASP A 80 -16.76 -24.19 1.03
C ASP A 80 -15.78 -23.29 0.27
N MET A 81 -15.52 -23.66 -0.99
CA MET A 81 -14.51 -23.07 -1.86
C MET A 81 -15.04 -22.97 -3.29
N LEU A 82 -14.93 -21.76 -3.88
CA LEU A 82 -15.16 -21.56 -5.31
C LEU A 82 -13.94 -22.06 -6.09
N ILE A 83 -14.16 -22.92 -7.08
CA ILE A 83 -13.10 -23.55 -7.88
C ILE A 83 -13.27 -23.14 -9.33
N ALA A 84 -12.22 -22.59 -9.95
CA ALA A 84 -12.16 -22.28 -11.37
C ALA A 84 -11.24 -23.29 -12.07
N VAL A 85 -11.80 -24.17 -12.93
CA VAL A 85 -11.06 -25.23 -13.63
C VAL A 85 -11.26 -25.16 -15.12
N GLY A 86 -10.18 -25.34 -15.91
CA GLY A 86 -10.19 -25.25 -17.38
C GLY A 86 -10.53 -26.58 -18.06
N ALA A 87 -11.54 -26.57 -18.94
CA ALA A 87 -11.90 -27.73 -19.78
C ALA A 87 -12.58 -27.31 -21.09
N PRO A 88 -12.54 -28.15 -22.15
CA PRO A 88 -13.27 -27.86 -23.39
C PRO A 88 -14.78 -28.04 -23.22
N LEU A 89 -15.56 -27.26 -23.95
CA LEU A 89 -17.02 -27.37 -24.03
C LEU A 89 -17.49 -27.47 -25.48
N LEU A 90 -18.17 -28.55 -25.82
CA LEU A 90 -18.92 -28.64 -27.07
C LEU A 90 -20.36 -28.16 -26.86
N HIS A 91 -20.74 -27.05 -27.51
CA HIS A 91 -22.07 -26.49 -27.44
C HIS A 91 -22.55 -26.09 -28.84
N ASN A 92 -23.73 -26.56 -29.26
CA ASN A 92 -24.31 -26.28 -30.58
C ASN A 92 -23.34 -26.58 -31.75
N ASN A 93 -22.64 -27.69 -31.70
CA ASN A 93 -21.61 -28.12 -32.65
C ASN A 93 -20.39 -27.20 -32.77
N VAL A 94 -20.18 -26.36 -31.78
CA VAL A 94 -19.03 -25.44 -31.67
C VAL A 94 -18.21 -25.77 -30.42
N LEU A 95 -16.91 -25.86 -30.56
CA LEU A 95 -16.00 -26.16 -29.45
C LEU A 95 -15.45 -24.84 -28.84
N TYR A 96 -15.55 -24.71 -27.53
CA TYR A 96 -15.07 -23.59 -26.75
C TYR A 96 -14.03 -24.05 -25.73
N ASN A 97 -13.02 -23.23 -25.49
CA ASN A 97 -12.12 -23.31 -24.36
C ASN A 97 -12.76 -22.56 -23.20
N CYS A 98 -13.01 -23.21 -22.06
CA CYS A 98 -13.86 -22.67 -21.00
C CYS A 98 -13.24 -22.80 -19.61
N ALA A 99 -13.58 -21.84 -18.74
CA ALA A 99 -13.44 -21.94 -17.29
C ALA A 99 -14.79 -22.33 -16.66
N TYR A 100 -14.78 -23.37 -15.84
CA TYR A 100 -15.94 -23.84 -15.09
C TYR A 100 -15.80 -23.38 -13.64
N LEU A 101 -16.78 -22.62 -13.15
CA LEU A 101 -16.85 -22.15 -11.78
C LEU A 101 -17.72 -23.11 -10.98
N ILE A 102 -17.10 -23.84 -10.06
CA ILE A 102 -17.70 -24.93 -9.31
C ILE A 102 -17.75 -24.56 -7.82
N PHE A 103 -18.90 -24.79 -7.18
CA PHE A 103 -19.09 -24.55 -5.74
C PHE A 103 -20.08 -25.58 -5.17
N GLU A 104 -19.71 -26.25 -4.08
CA GLU A 104 -20.59 -27.14 -3.29
C GLU A 104 -21.41 -28.11 -4.15
N GLY A 105 -20.76 -28.85 -5.03
CA GLY A 105 -21.40 -29.88 -5.87
C GLY A 105 -22.16 -29.33 -7.09
N ASN A 106 -22.00 -28.07 -7.46
CA ASN A 106 -22.67 -27.46 -8.60
C ASN A 106 -21.71 -26.64 -9.44
N ILE A 107 -21.92 -26.61 -10.76
CA ILE A 107 -21.34 -25.62 -11.66
C ILE A 107 -22.21 -24.37 -11.57
N LEU A 108 -21.67 -23.27 -11.05
CA LEU A 108 -22.35 -21.99 -10.96
C LEU A 108 -22.45 -21.28 -12.31
N GLY A 109 -21.45 -21.47 -13.16
CA GLY A 109 -21.42 -20.91 -14.49
C GLY A 109 -20.19 -21.34 -15.28
N ILE A 110 -20.23 -21.13 -16.59
CA ILE A 110 -19.17 -21.46 -17.54
C ILE A 110 -18.79 -20.19 -18.29
N VAL A 111 -17.50 -19.85 -18.29
CA VAL A 111 -16.96 -18.66 -18.97
C VAL A 111 -16.09 -19.12 -20.14
N PRO A 112 -16.45 -18.80 -21.39
CA PRO A 112 -15.63 -19.11 -22.55
C PRO A 112 -14.49 -18.12 -22.72
N LYS A 113 -13.34 -18.57 -23.24
CA LYS A 113 -12.20 -17.73 -23.63
C LYS A 113 -12.66 -16.70 -24.67
N SER A 114 -12.47 -15.41 -24.36
CA SER A 114 -12.92 -14.32 -25.22
C SER A 114 -12.10 -14.20 -26.49
N TYR A 115 -10.78 -14.30 -26.37
CA TYR A 115 -9.83 -14.12 -27.48
C TYR A 115 -8.98 -15.37 -27.68
N ILE A 116 -8.99 -15.88 -28.91
CA ILE A 116 -8.27 -17.12 -29.28
C ILE A 116 -6.97 -16.74 -29.99
N PRO A 117 -5.78 -17.04 -29.43
CA PRO A 117 -4.50 -16.78 -30.07
C PRO A 117 -4.33 -17.61 -31.36
N ASN A 118 -3.83 -16.96 -32.41
CA ASN A 118 -3.56 -17.61 -33.69
C ASN A 118 -2.40 -16.92 -34.40
N TYR A 119 -1.25 -16.97 -33.76
CA TYR A 119 0.02 -16.37 -34.24
C TYR A 119 1.20 -17.15 -33.65
N SER A 120 2.33 -17.12 -34.36
CA SER A 120 3.58 -17.82 -33.96
C SER A 120 3.30 -19.29 -33.64
N GLU A 121 3.64 -19.74 -32.44
CA GLU A 121 3.44 -21.09 -31.92
C GLU A 121 1.98 -21.40 -31.52
N PHE A 122 1.11 -20.41 -31.44
CA PHE A 122 -0.29 -20.58 -31.07
C PHE A 122 -1.20 -20.66 -32.30
N TYR A 123 -1.99 -21.73 -32.38
CA TYR A 123 -2.96 -22.00 -33.45
C TYR A 123 -4.28 -22.55 -32.92
N GLU A 124 -4.74 -22.03 -31.79
CA GLU A 124 -5.96 -22.48 -31.10
C GLU A 124 -7.23 -22.33 -31.94
N LYS A 125 -7.28 -21.37 -32.91
CA LYS A 125 -8.42 -21.22 -33.84
C LYS A 125 -8.67 -22.44 -34.71
N ARG A 126 -7.72 -23.39 -34.77
CA ARG A 126 -7.91 -24.67 -35.42
C ARG A 126 -8.97 -25.50 -34.72
N TRP A 127 -9.15 -25.33 -33.41
CA TRP A 127 -10.05 -26.15 -32.61
C TRP A 127 -11.15 -25.32 -31.95
N PHE A 128 -10.83 -24.16 -31.39
CA PHE A 128 -11.71 -23.40 -30.53
C PHE A 128 -12.22 -22.12 -31.21
N THR A 129 -13.47 -21.80 -30.88
CA THR A 129 -14.13 -20.56 -31.30
C THR A 129 -14.06 -19.53 -30.18
N GLN A 130 -13.90 -18.26 -30.55
CA GLN A 130 -13.89 -17.16 -29.60
C GLN A 130 -15.23 -17.00 -28.89
N GLY A 131 -15.16 -16.71 -27.58
CA GLY A 131 -16.33 -16.55 -26.74
C GLY A 131 -16.81 -15.13 -26.53
N VAL A 132 -16.15 -14.10 -27.11
CA VAL A 132 -16.38 -12.69 -26.79
C VAL A 132 -17.84 -12.23 -26.93
N ASN A 133 -18.60 -12.83 -27.84
CA ASN A 133 -20.02 -12.52 -28.09
C ASN A 133 -21.00 -13.48 -27.39
N ILE A 134 -20.51 -14.37 -26.57
CA ILE A 134 -21.37 -15.29 -25.80
C ILE A 134 -21.83 -14.56 -24.54
N ILE A 135 -23.10 -14.14 -24.55
CA ILE A 135 -23.72 -13.36 -23.50
C ILE A 135 -25.02 -14.06 -23.07
N ASP A 136 -25.19 -14.28 -21.76
CA ASP A 136 -26.42 -14.77 -21.12
C ASP A 136 -27.04 -16.03 -21.74
N GLN A 137 -26.20 -16.96 -22.18
CA GLN A 137 -26.64 -18.27 -22.66
C GLN A 137 -26.74 -19.29 -21.53
N LYS A 138 -27.28 -20.46 -21.82
CA LYS A 138 -27.35 -21.62 -20.94
C LYS A 138 -26.85 -22.88 -21.63
N VAL A 139 -26.23 -23.76 -20.86
CA VAL A 139 -25.71 -25.04 -21.31
C VAL A 139 -26.30 -26.18 -20.46
N ASN A 140 -26.55 -27.30 -21.11
CA ASN A 140 -26.94 -28.55 -20.46
C ASN A 140 -25.80 -29.57 -20.58
N LEU A 141 -25.31 -30.03 -19.45
CA LEU A 141 -24.43 -31.19 -19.35
C LEU A 141 -25.24 -32.45 -18.97
N SER A 142 -24.63 -33.62 -19.08
CA SER A 142 -25.29 -34.91 -18.75
C SER A 142 -25.77 -34.97 -17.29
N PHE A 143 -25.08 -34.26 -16.37
CA PHE A 143 -25.33 -34.30 -14.92
C PHE A 143 -25.92 -32.99 -14.35
N GLN A 144 -25.92 -31.89 -15.11
CA GLN A 144 -26.49 -30.63 -14.66
C GLN A 144 -27.06 -29.83 -15.84
N LYS A 145 -28.25 -29.23 -15.62
CA LYS A 145 -28.97 -28.43 -16.65
C LYS A 145 -28.98 -26.95 -16.30
N ASP A 146 -29.34 -26.16 -17.31
CA ASP A 146 -29.55 -24.69 -17.20
C ASP A 146 -28.35 -23.92 -16.64
N ILE A 147 -27.11 -24.37 -16.86
CA ILE A 147 -25.89 -23.76 -16.40
C ILE A 147 -25.68 -22.43 -17.14
N PRO A 148 -25.53 -21.29 -16.45
CA PRO A 148 -25.18 -20.02 -17.09
C PRO A 148 -23.90 -20.12 -17.91
N PHE A 149 -23.92 -19.58 -19.13
CA PHE A 149 -22.79 -19.62 -20.05
C PHE A 149 -22.61 -18.25 -20.71
N GLY A 150 -21.46 -17.60 -20.50
CA GLY A 150 -21.16 -16.31 -21.07
C GLY A 150 -19.92 -15.64 -20.49
N THR A 151 -19.44 -14.61 -21.19
CA THR A 151 -18.29 -13.78 -20.75
C THR A 151 -18.69 -12.70 -19.75
N ASN A 152 -20.00 -12.48 -19.55
CA ASN A 152 -20.57 -11.44 -18.70
C ASN A 152 -21.00 -11.94 -17.31
N LEU A 153 -20.39 -13.02 -16.80
CA LEU A 153 -20.74 -13.62 -15.50
C LEU A 153 -19.86 -13.05 -14.39
N ILE A 154 -20.50 -12.64 -13.29
CA ILE A 154 -19.85 -12.28 -12.02
C ILE A 154 -20.41 -13.21 -10.92
N PHE A 155 -19.53 -13.89 -10.21
CA PHE A 155 -19.89 -14.79 -9.12
C PHE A 155 -19.84 -14.00 -7.80
N ASN A 156 -21.01 -13.80 -7.21
CA ASN A 156 -21.24 -12.85 -6.14
C ASN A 156 -21.47 -13.53 -4.79
N ALA A 157 -20.55 -13.32 -3.85
CA ALA A 157 -20.66 -13.76 -2.47
C ALA A 157 -20.59 -12.53 -1.52
N GLY A 158 -21.50 -11.58 -1.70
CA GLY A 158 -21.57 -10.35 -0.91
C GLY A 158 -20.47 -9.36 -1.27
N ASP A 159 -19.54 -9.10 -0.33
CA ASP A 159 -18.41 -8.20 -0.56
C ASP A 159 -17.36 -8.78 -1.50
N TYR A 160 -17.35 -10.11 -1.67
CA TYR A 160 -16.44 -10.86 -2.54
C TYR A 160 -17.12 -11.13 -3.88
N LYS A 161 -16.59 -10.51 -4.94
CA LYS A 161 -17.11 -10.67 -6.30
C LYS A 161 -15.99 -11.17 -7.22
N PHE A 162 -16.22 -12.35 -7.79
CA PHE A 162 -15.23 -13.06 -8.58
C PHE A 162 -15.57 -12.95 -10.08
N GLY A 163 -14.53 -12.68 -10.85
CA GLY A 163 -14.56 -12.78 -12.31
C GLY A 163 -13.42 -13.67 -12.79
N VAL A 164 -13.55 -14.24 -13.99
CA VAL A 164 -12.48 -15.03 -14.60
C VAL A 164 -12.27 -14.67 -16.05
N GLU A 165 -11.02 -14.79 -16.49
CA GLU A 165 -10.61 -14.69 -17.90
C GLU A 165 -9.58 -15.78 -18.20
N ILE A 166 -9.30 -16.05 -19.49
CA ILE A 166 -8.48 -17.19 -19.87
C ILE A 166 -7.30 -16.73 -20.73
N CYS A 167 -6.09 -16.89 -20.22
CA CYS A 167 -4.79 -16.80 -20.89
C CYS A 167 -4.66 -15.55 -21.79
N GLU A 168 -4.89 -15.68 -23.12
CA GLU A 168 -4.79 -14.60 -24.11
C GLU A 168 -5.64 -13.40 -23.76
N ASP A 169 -6.72 -13.58 -23.02
CA ASP A 169 -7.59 -12.50 -22.56
C ASP A 169 -6.83 -11.41 -21.81
N LEU A 170 -5.76 -11.76 -21.08
CA LEU A 170 -4.90 -10.78 -20.40
C LEU A 170 -3.97 -10.00 -21.35
N TRP A 171 -3.61 -10.59 -22.51
CA TRP A 171 -2.60 -10.05 -23.41
C TRP A 171 -3.17 -9.03 -24.42
N VAL A 172 -4.49 -8.98 -24.58
CA VAL A 172 -5.16 -8.03 -25.48
C VAL A 172 -5.14 -6.62 -24.92
N THR A 173 -5.37 -5.63 -25.79
CA THR A 173 -5.35 -4.20 -25.43
C THR A 173 -6.34 -3.85 -24.32
N ILE A 174 -7.54 -4.45 -24.33
CA ILE A 174 -8.57 -4.29 -23.29
C ILE A 174 -8.98 -5.67 -22.79
N PRO A 175 -8.34 -6.16 -21.73
CA PRO A 175 -8.68 -7.45 -21.13
C PRO A 175 -10.12 -7.50 -20.61
N PRO A 176 -10.81 -8.66 -20.67
CA PRO A 176 -12.12 -8.85 -20.05
C PRO A 176 -12.16 -8.48 -18.58
N SER A 177 -11.06 -8.69 -17.83
CA SER A 177 -10.93 -8.28 -16.43
C SER A 177 -11.14 -6.78 -16.21
N SER A 178 -10.88 -5.92 -17.21
CA SER A 178 -11.20 -4.49 -17.14
C SER A 178 -12.70 -4.27 -17.02
N TYR A 179 -13.50 -4.94 -17.83
CA TYR A 179 -14.97 -4.84 -17.79
C TYR A 179 -15.55 -5.53 -16.55
N LEU A 180 -15.02 -6.71 -16.19
CA LEU A 180 -15.41 -7.43 -14.97
C LEU A 180 -15.21 -6.56 -13.72
N SER A 181 -14.09 -5.86 -13.64
CA SER A 181 -13.78 -4.99 -12.48
C SER A 181 -14.68 -3.76 -12.42
N LEU A 182 -14.97 -3.13 -13.57
CA LEU A 182 -15.93 -2.02 -13.67
C LEU A 182 -17.35 -2.46 -13.32
N ALA A 183 -17.71 -3.71 -13.61
CA ALA A 183 -18.96 -4.34 -13.18
C ALA A 183 -18.93 -4.82 -11.72
N GLY A 184 -17.86 -4.58 -10.97
CA GLY A 184 -17.77 -4.79 -9.54
C GLY A 184 -16.94 -5.99 -9.09
N ALA A 185 -16.43 -6.85 -9.98
CA ALA A 185 -15.52 -7.92 -9.58
C ALA A 185 -14.24 -7.34 -8.96
N ASN A 186 -13.92 -7.78 -7.74
CA ASN A 186 -12.73 -7.34 -7.00
C ASN A 186 -11.68 -8.45 -6.84
N ILE A 187 -11.99 -9.65 -7.31
CA ILE A 187 -11.11 -10.81 -7.35
C ILE A 187 -11.20 -11.42 -8.75
N ILE A 188 -10.09 -11.45 -9.48
CA ILE A 188 -10.01 -11.95 -10.85
C ILE A 188 -9.14 -13.22 -10.89
N GLY A 189 -9.64 -14.27 -11.48
CA GLY A 189 -8.89 -15.50 -11.79
C GLY A 189 -8.51 -15.54 -13.27
N ASN A 190 -7.26 -15.87 -13.57
CA ASN A 190 -6.80 -16.10 -14.93
C ASN A 190 -6.27 -17.53 -15.05
N LEU A 191 -6.95 -18.35 -15.86
CA LEU A 191 -6.57 -19.70 -16.20
C LEU A 191 -5.68 -19.64 -17.44
N SER A 192 -4.41 -19.98 -17.33
CA SER A 192 -3.44 -19.81 -18.40
C SER A 192 -2.76 -21.12 -18.83
N ALA A 193 -2.26 -21.11 -20.08
CA ALA A 193 -1.26 -22.01 -20.60
C ALA A 193 -0.25 -21.19 -21.41
N SER A 194 0.58 -20.42 -20.69
CA SER A 194 1.58 -19.56 -21.27
C SER A 194 2.93 -20.28 -21.30
N ASN A 195 3.46 -20.48 -22.53
CA ASN A 195 4.79 -21.10 -22.71
C ASN A 195 5.92 -20.23 -22.15
N GLU A 196 7.08 -20.83 -21.90
CA GLU A 196 8.27 -20.13 -21.43
C GLU A 196 9.18 -19.77 -22.59
N LEU A 197 9.58 -18.49 -22.60
CA LEU A 197 10.65 -17.91 -23.39
C LEU A 197 11.55 -17.09 -22.48
N VAL A 198 12.80 -16.87 -22.90
CA VAL A 198 13.72 -16.00 -22.16
C VAL A 198 13.08 -14.61 -21.99
N SER A 199 13.14 -14.06 -20.78
CA SER A 199 12.54 -12.77 -20.37
C SER A 199 11.00 -12.69 -20.31
N LYS A 200 10.26 -13.71 -20.79
CA LYS A 200 8.79 -13.69 -20.76
C LYS A 200 8.21 -13.68 -19.33
N LYS A 201 8.94 -14.24 -18.37
CA LYS A 201 8.58 -14.20 -16.94
C LYS A 201 8.36 -12.76 -16.46
N ASP A 202 9.32 -11.89 -16.70
CA ASP A 202 9.29 -10.51 -16.17
C ASP A 202 8.20 -9.69 -16.84
N TYR A 203 8.00 -9.88 -18.15
CA TYR A 203 6.89 -9.26 -18.87
C TYR A 203 5.53 -9.74 -18.35
N ARG A 204 5.35 -11.06 -18.14
CA ARG A 204 4.12 -11.64 -17.57
C ARG A 204 3.83 -11.07 -16.18
N LYS A 205 4.85 -11.01 -15.32
CA LYS A 205 4.75 -10.45 -13.97
C LYS A 205 4.35 -8.97 -13.99
N SER A 206 4.97 -8.19 -14.87
CA SER A 206 4.65 -6.78 -15.09
C SER A 206 3.21 -6.61 -15.56
N LEU A 207 2.76 -7.44 -16.51
CA LEU A 207 1.41 -7.40 -17.05
C LEU A 207 0.34 -7.69 -15.98
N ILE A 208 0.54 -8.74 -15.18
CA ILE A 208 -0.35 -9.12 -14.06
C ILE A 208 -0.40 -8.02 -13.01
N SER A 209 0.75 -7.50 -12.61
CA SER A 209 0.84 -6.41 -11.63
C SER A 209 0.10 -5.16 -12.11
N ASN A 210 0.37 -4.72 -13.35
CA ASN A 210 -0.30 -3.56 -13.94
C ASN A 210 -1.81 -3.75 -14.07
N GLN A 211 -2.27 -4.93 -14.52
CA GLN A 211 -3.70 -5.19 -14.65
C GLN A 211 -4.41 -5.22 -13.29
N SER A 212 -3.79 -5.85 -12.29
CA SER A 212 -4.27 -5.82 -10.90
C SER A 212 -4.42 -4.38 -10.38
N ALA A 213 -3.43 -3.50 -10.64
CA ALA A 213 -3.47 -2.09 -10.24
C ALA A 213 -4.55 -1.30 -10.96
N ARG A 214 -4.65 -1.43 -12.29
CA ARG A 214 -5.65 -0.71 -13.10
C ARG A 214 -7.08 -1.10 -12.74
N CYS A 215 -7.29 -2.38 -12.42
CA CYS A 215 -8.58 -2.92 -11.99
C CYS A 215 -8.87 -2.70 -10.50
N MET A 216 -7.89 -2.23 -9.71
CA MET A 216 -8.00 -2.17 -8.23
C MET A 216 -8.58 -3.48 -7.69
N SER A 217 -7.97 -4.60 -8.09
CA SER A 217 -8.44 -5.95 -7.80
C SER A 217 -7.31 -6.83 -7.30
N SER A 218 -7.67 -7.96 -6.68
CA SER A 218 -6.76 -9.10 -6.63
C SER A 218 -6.78 -9.83 -7.96
N TYR A 219 -5.61 -10.35 -8.38
CA TYR A 219 -5.45 -11.08 -9.63
C TYR A 219 -4.71 -12.39 -9.36
N ILE A 220 -5.38 -13.51 -9.59
CA ILE A 220 -4.88 -14.86 -9.36
C ILE A 220 -4.58 -15.50 -10.72
N TYR A 221 -3.30 -15.74 -10.98
CA TYR A 221 -2.81 -16.28 -12.23
C TYR A 221 -2.32 -17.71 -12.02
N SER A 222 -2.83 -18.65 -12.80
CA SER A 222 -2.43 -20.06 -12.77
C SER A 222 -2.11 -20.54 -14.17
N SER A 223 -0.89 -21.04 -14.40
CA SER A 223 -0.44 -21.49 -15.73
C SER A 223 -0.08 -22.97 -15.75
N ALA A 224 -0.27 -23.60 -16.92
CA ALA A 224 0.08 -24.98 -17.19
C ALA A 224 1.56 -25.30 -16.87
N GLY A 225 1.81 -26.50 -16.37
CA GLY A 225 3.10 -26.92 -15.85
C GLY A 225 3.96 -27.73 -16.84
N VAL A 226 5.09 -28.21 -16.33
CA VAL A 226 6.13 -28.93 -17.11
C VAL A 226 5.69 -30.26 -17.71
N TYR A 227 4.50 -30.71 -17.37
CA TYR A 227 3.93 -32.01 -17.84
C TYR A 227 3.05 -31.88 -19.10
N GLU A 228 2.95 -30.70 -19.66
CA GLU A 228 2.44 -30.50 -21.02
C GLU A 228 3.39 -31.09 -22.06
N SER A 229 2.91 -31.33 -23.31
CA SER A 229 3.78 -31.84 -24.39
C SER A 229 4.95 -30.89 -24.65
N THR A 230 6.12 -31.46 -24.82
CA THR A 230 7.36 -30.73 -25.13
C THR A 230 7.73 -30.83 -26.60
N THR A 231 6.79 -31.12 -27.49
CA THR A 231 7.05 -31.25 -28.93
C THR A 231 7.75 -29.97 -29.46
N ASP A 232 7.23 -28.79 -29.14
CA ASP A 232 7.81 -27.51 -29.59
C ASP A 232 7.95 -26.49 -28.45
N LEU A 233 7.21 -26.65 -27.35
CA LEU A 233 7.08 -25.66 -26.28
C LEU A 233 7.38 -26.26 -24.91
N LEU A 234 7.72 -25.41 -23.96
CA LEU A 234 7.79 -25.77 -22.55
C LEU A 234 6.91 -24.81 -21.75
N PHE A 235 6.20 -25.37 -20.76
CA PHE A 235 5.41 -24.63 -19.79
C PHE A 235 6.03 -24.75 -18.40
N SER A 236 5.88 -23.77 -17.55
CA SER A 236 6.63 -23.71 -16.29
C SER A 236 5.79 -23.86 -15.03
N GLY A 237 4.47 -23.87 -15.13
CA GLY A 237 3.61 -23.84 -13.96
C GLY A 237 3.73 -22.55 -13.14
N HIS A 238 3.81 -21.41 -13.81
CA HIS A 238 3.95 -20.12 -13.13
C HIS A 238 2.64 -19.74 -12.41
N LEU A 239 2.71 -19.59 -11.09
CA LEU A 239 1.59 -19.21 -10.22
C LEU A 239 1.91 -17.83 -9.61
N ILE A 240 0.96 -16.89 -9.69
CA ILE A 240 1.10 -15.53 -9.15
C ILE A 240 -0.22 -15.10 -8.50
N ILE A 241 -0.12 -14.51 -7.32
CA ILE A 241 -1.23 -13.80 -6.66
C ILE A 241 -0.80 -12.34 -6.50
N ALA A 242 -1.56 -11.42 -7.11
CA ALA A 242 -1.34 -9.99 -7.03
C ALA A 242 -2.54 -9.27 -6.38
N GLU A 243 -2.29 -8.11 -5.78
CA GLU A 243 -3.31 -7.23 -5.22
C GLU A 243 -2.95 -5.77 -5.47
N ASN A 244 -3.79 -5.07 -6.23
CA ASN A 244 -3.63 -3.64 -6.50
C ASN A 244 -2.18 -3.26 -6.89
N GLY A 245 -1.58 -4.02 -7.80
CA GLY A 245 -0.24 -3.80 -8.33
C GLY A 245 0.91 -4.49 -7.57
N SER A 246 0.67 -4.96 -6.38
CA SER A 246 1.69 -5.67 -5.58
C SER A 246 1.58 -7.17 -5.75
N ILE A 247 2.69 -7.86 -5.97
CA ILE A 247 2.75 -9.33 -5.92
C ILE A 247 2.75 -9.74 -4.45
N LEU A 248 1.76 -10.55 -4.07
CA LEU A 248 1.63 -11.09 -2.72
C LEU A 248 2.33 -12.45 -2.58
N GLU A 249 2.26 -13.27 -3.65
CA GLU A 249 2.85 -14.61 -3.67
C GLU A 249 3.22 -14.99 -5.10
N GLU A 250 4.33 -15.68 -5.29
CA GLU A 250 4.84 -16.16 -6.58
C GLU A 250 5.62 -17.46 -6.35
N ASN A 251 5.37 -18.50 -7.16
CA ASN A 251 6.13 -19.73 -7.07
C ASN A 251 7.46 -19.69 -7.83
N SER A 252 8.33 -20.68 -7.58
CA SER A 252 9.65 -20.77 -8.19
C SER A 252 9.64 -21.34 -9.63
N ARG A 253 8.48 -21.66 -10.19
CA ARG A 253 8.28 -22.28 -11.52
C ARG A 253 9.02 -23.64 -11.70
N PHE A 254 8.71 -24.33 -12.79
CA PHE A 254 9.31 -25.62 -13.18
C PHE A 254 9.19 -26.73 -12.14
N GLN A 255 8.18 -26.63 -11.24
CA GLN A 255 7.92 -27.64 -10.24
C GLN A 255 7.42 -28.95 -10.88
N ARG A 256 7.80 -30.07 -10.25
CA ARG A 256 7.44 -31.41 -10.72
C ARG A 256 6.45 -32.12 -9.82
N GLU A 257 5.94 -31.43 -8.82
CA GLU A 257 4.88 -31.91 -7.95
C GLU A 257 3.63 -31.07 -8.12
N ASN A 258 2.51 -31.54 -7.58
CA ASN A 258 1.32 -30.69 -7.46
C ASN A 258 1.67 -29.50 -6.57
N GLU A 259 1.36 -28.31 -7.02
CA GLU A 259 1.68 -27.10 -6.27
C GLU A 259 0.44 -26.23 -6.07
N VAL A 260 0.26 -25.72 -4.85
CA VAL A 260 -0.80 -24.75 -4.50
C VAL A 260 -0.17 -23.64 -3.67
N ILE A 261 -0.12 -22.43 -4.25
CA ILE A 261 0.22 -21.21 -3.50
C ILE A 261 -1.03 -20.53 -3.00
N SER A 262 -0.92 -19.75 -1.92
CA SER A 262 -2.07 -19.02 -1.38
C SER A 262 -1.67 -17.73 -0.68
N SER A 263 -2.55 -16.74 -0.71
CA SER A 263 -2.40 -15.49 0.04
C SER A 263 -3.73 -14.96 0.54
N CYS A 264 -3.70 -14.13 1.59
CA CYS A 264 -4.86 -13.41 2.08
C CYS A 264 -5.01 -12.08 1.34
N VAL A 265 -6.11 -11.90 0.62
CA VAL A 265 -6.47 -10.68 -0.10
C VAL A 265 -7.27 -9.75 0.80
N ASP A 266 -6.94 -8.48 0.75
CA ASP A 266 -7.60 -7.40 1.49
C ASP A 266 -8.68 -6.72 0.63
N VAL A 267 -9.89 -7.25 0.64
CA VAL A 267 -11.00 -6.72 -0.16
C VAL A 267 -11.46 -5.36 0.33
N PHE A 268 -11.38 -5.10 1.64
CA PHE A 268 -11.66 -3.77 2.19
C PHE A 268 -10.76 -2.70 1.59
N LYS A 269 -9.46 -2.96 1.52
CA LYS A 269 -8.49 -2.05 0.91
C LYS A 269 -8.83 -1.79 -0.56
N LEU A 270 -9.15 -2.84 -1.34
CA LEU A 270 -9.54 -2.70 -2.74
C LEU A 270 -10.80 -1.84 -2.91
N ASN A 271 -11.82 -2.10 -2.11
CA ASN A 271 -13.07 -1.34 -2.14
C ASN A 271 -12.87 0.12 -1.68
N SER A 272 -12.00 0.37 -0.70
CA SER A 272 -11.64 1.73 -0.28
C SER A 272 -10.92 2.53 -1.39
N GLU A 273 -10.01 1.90 -2.12
CA GLU A 273 -9.35 2.55 -3.28
C GLU A 273 -10.36 2.89 -4.38
N ARG A 274 -11.29 1.97 -4.70
CA ARG A 274 -12.37 2.22 -5.68
C ARG A 274 -13.31 3.34 -5.24
N LEU A 275 -13.65 3.40 -3.94
CA LEU A 275 -14.51 4.45 -3.39
C LEU A 275 -13.91 5.86 -3.59
N LYS A 276 -12.59 5.98 -3.43
CA LYS A 276 -11.86 7.25 -3.56
C LYS A 276 -11.54 7.63 -5.00
N ASN A 277 -11.51 6.66 -5.92
CA ASN A 277 -11.17 6.88 -7.32
C ASN A 277 -12.41 7.12 -8.17
N LEU A 278 -12.79 8.39 -8.32
CA LEU A 278 -13.97 8.78 -9.11
C LEU A 278 -13.84 8.39 -10.57
N SER A 279 -12.65 8.50 -11.16
CA SER A 279 -12.39 8.14 -12.56
C SER A 279 -12.63 6.64 -12.83
N PHE A 280 -12.32 5.77 -11.86
CA PHE A 280 -12.65 4.35 -11.96
C PHE A 280 -14.17 4.14 -12.02
N ARG A 281 -14.91 4.81 -11.13
CA ARG A 281 -16.37 4.75 -11.12
C ARG A 281 -16.98 5.30 -12.40
N ASP A 282 -16.48 6.44 -12.89
CA ASP A 282 -17.00 7.08 -14.09
C ASP A 282 -16.75 6.22 -15.34
N SER A 283 -15.66 5.44 -15.35
CA SER A 283 -15.35 4.48 -16.43
C SER A 283 -16.38 3.36 -16.55
N SER A 284 -17.18 3.07 -15.50
CA SER A 284 -18.26 2.09 -15.58
C SER A 284 -19.36 2.45 -16.58
N SER A 285 -19.48 3.74 -16.97
CA SER A 285 -20.41 4.20 -18.00
C SER A 285 -20.12 3.63 -19.41
N PHE A 286 -18.90 3.12 -19.63
CA PHE A 286 -18.48 2.48 -20.88
C PHE A 286 -18.75 0.96 -20.93
N LEU A 287 -19.46 0.39 -19.93
CA LEU A 287 -19.85 -1.01 -20.00
C LEU A 287 -20.82 -1.24 -21.14
N LEU A 288 -20.41 -2.07 -22.12
CA LEU A 288 -21.18 -2.35 -23.34
C LEU A 288 -22.34 -3.33 -23.11
N HIS A 289 -22.30 -4.13 -22.04
CA HIS A 289 -23.25 -5.19 -21.75
C HIS A 289 -23.66 -5.18 -20.28
N GLN A 290 -24.86 -5.68 -20.01
CA GLN A 290 -25.27 -5.97 -18.65
C GLN A 290 -24.55 -7.24 -18.16
N PHE A 291 -23.98 -7.16 -16.96
CA PHE A 291 -23.39 -8.31 -16.29
C PHE A 291 -24.43 -9.08 -15.49
N LYS A 292 -24.29 -10.40 -15.47
CA LYS A 292 -25.14 -11.30 -14.71
C LYS A 292 -24.45 -11.73 -13.43
N TYR A 293 -25.10 -11.44 -12.30
CA TYR A 293 -24.57 -11.80 -11.01
C TYR A 293 -25.12 -13.19 -10.59
N ILE A 294 -24.23 -14.14 -10.43
CA ILE A 294 -24.53 -15.49 -9.95
C ILE A 294 -24.27 -15.49 -8.44
N ASN A 295 -25.35 -15.45 -7.67
CA ASN A 295 -25.25 -15.34 -6.22
C ASN A 295 -24.98 -16.71 -5.58
N PHE A 296 -24.06 -16.75 -4.64
CA PHE A 296 -23.76 -17.88 -3.76
C PHE A 296 -23.24 -17.35 -2.42
N ALA A 297 -23.03 -18.21 -1.44
CA ALA A 297 -22.53 -17.79 -0.12
C ALA A 297 -21.58 -18.83 0.45
N PHE A 298 -20.44 -18.37 0.97
CA PHE A 298 -19.58 -19.18 1.80
C PHE A 298 -20.22 -19.42 3.18
N LYS A 299 -19.98 -20.60 3.76
CA LYS A 299 -20.41 -20.95 5.13
C LYS A 299 -19.63 -20.13 6.16
N ASP A 300 -18.32 -19.99 5.95
CA ASP A 300 -17.43 -19.20 6.79
C ASP A 300 -16.22 -18.69 6.00
N VAL A 301 -15.94 -17.41 6.12
CA VAL A 301 -14.74 -16.76 5.52
C VAL A 301 -13.68 -16.37 6.56
N LYS A 302 -13.85 -16.82 7.84
CA LYS A 302 -12.86 -16.54 8.88
C LYS A 302 -11.49 -17.10 8.50
N ILE A 303 -10.48 -16.29 8.69
CA ILE A 303 -9.08 -16.67 8.50
C ILE A 303 -8.58 -17.19 9.85
N ASN A 304 -8.37 -18.52 9.95
CA ASN A 304 -7.88 -19.15 11.17
C ASN A 304 -6.42 -18.80 11.46
N GLU A 305 -5.62 -18.66 10.43
CA GLU A 305 -4.22 -18.27 10.52
C GLU A 305 -3.95 -17.12 9.54
N PHE A 306 -3.64 -15.94 10.09
CA PHE A 306 -3.34 -14.76 9.31
C PHE A 306 -1.85 -14.74 8.96
N THR A 307 -1.51 -15.14 7.74
CA THR A 307 -0.12 -15.27 7.27
C THR A 307 0.37 -14.07 6.46
N ARG A 308 -0.52 -13.10 6.17
CA ARG A 308 -0.17 -11.92 5.38
C ARG A 308 0.83 -11.04 6.14
N TYR A 309 1.90 -10.67 5.46
CA TYR A 309 2.82 -9.65 5.96
C TYR A 309 2.13 -8.27 6.02
N ILE A 310 2.19 -7.64 7.19
CA ILE A 310 1.77 -6.25 7.41
C ILE A 310 3.01 -5.45 7.77
N ASP A 311 3.29 -4.41 6.97
CA ASP A 311 4.45 -3.56 7.20
C ASP A 311 4.24 -2.69 8.43
N LYS A 312 5.17 -2.72 9.39
CA LYS A 312 5.17 -1.88 10.59
C LYS A 312 5.36 -0.40 10.25
N HIS A 313 6.13 -0.13 9.21
CA HIS A 313 6.49 1.21 8.81
C HIS A 313 5.99 1.51 7.38
N PRO A 314 4.66 1.66 7.18
CA PRO A 314 4.05 1.70 5.84
C PRO A 314 4.48 2.91 4.99
N PHE A 315 5.15 3.88 5.59
CA PHE A 315 5.75 5.03 4.88
C PHE A 315 7.20 4.79 4.45
N VAL A 316 7.85 3.74 4.96
CA VAL A 316 9.26 3.44 4.71
C VAL A 316 9.38 2.16 3.89
N PRO A 317 10.07 2.17 2.73
CA PRO A 317 10.28 0.93 1.98
C PRO A 317 11.08 -0.10 2.77
N SER A 318 10.62 -1.35 2.76
CA SER A 318 11.28 -2.46 3.45
C SER A 318 12.60 -2.88 2.80
N ASN A 319 12.73 -2.71 1.47
CA ASN A 319 13.96 -2.99 0.73
C ASN A 319 14.95 -1.81 0.83
N ILE A 320 16.21 -2.07 1.19
CA ILE A 320 17.24 -1.04 1.37
C ILE A 320 17.51 -0.27 0.07
N HIS A 321 17.63 -0.95 -1.07
CA HIS A 321 17.91 -0.30 -2.36
C HIS A 321 16.77 0.64 -2.77
N ASP A 322 15.54 0.16 -2.72
CA ASP A 322 14.34 0.97 -3.00
C ASP A 322 14.20 2.14 -2.01
N ARG A 323 14.64 1.94 -0.77
CA ARG A 323 14.59 2.97 0.28
C ARG A 323 15.52 4.14 -0.04
N ASP A 324 16.77 3.86 -0.45
CA ASP A 324 17.75 4.91 -0.77
C ASP A 324 17.31 5.72 -2.01
N GLU A 325 16.79 5.04 -3.04
CA GLU A 325 16.23 5.70 -4.21
C GLU A 325 15.05 6.60 -3.84
N ARG A 326 14.13 6.12 -3.00
CA ARG A 326 13.00 6.92 -2.52
C ARG A 326 13.42 8.05 -1.59
N CYS A 327 14.40 7.85 -0.72
CA CYS A 327 14.95 8.94 0.09
C CYS A 327 15.51 10.06 -0.79
N LYS A 328 16.25 9.71 -1.84
CA LYS A 328 16.75 10.65 -2.84
C LYS A 328 15.60 11.40 -3.54
N GLU A 329 14.56 10.69 -3.96
CA GLU A 329 13.38 11.29 -4.61
C GLU A 329 12.65 12.26 -3.68
N ILE A 330 12.37 11.85 -2.44
CA ILE A 330 11.74 12.68 -1.41
C ILE A 330 12.53 13.96 -1.20
N PHE A 331 13.83 13.85 -0.99
CA PHE A 331 14.71 14.98 -0.74
C PHE A 331 14.78 15.92 -1.95
N ASN A 332 14.70 15.40 -3.18
CA ASN A 332 14.59 16.21 -4.39
C ASN A 332 13.24 16.93 -4.50
N ILE A 333 12.13 16.27 -4.15
CA ILE A 333 10.80 16.91 -4.14
C ILE A 333 10.78 18.07 -3.15
N GLN A 334 11.26 17.87 -1.91
CA GLN A 334 11.31 18.91 -0.89
C GLN A 334 12.16 20.11 -1.33
N SER A 335 13.39 19.85 -1.79
CA SER A 335 14.32 20.91 -2.19
C SER A 335 13.87 21.66 -3.45
N SER A 336 13.30 20.97 -4.45
CA SER A 336 12.77 21.63 -5.65
C SER A 336 11.54 22.49 -5.35
N ALA A 337 10.67 22.03 -4.44
CA ALA A 337 9.51 22.80 -4.02
C ALA A 337 9.91 24.10 -3.29
N LEU A 338 10.89 24.03 -2.39
CA LEU A 338 11.44 25.22 -1.72
C LEU A 338 12.17 26.13 -2.71
N ALA A 339 12.94 25.58 -3.65
CA ALA A 339 13.59 26.36 -4.69
C ALA A 339 12.58 27.21 -5.47
N LYS A 340 11.49 26.56 -5.93
CA LYS A 340 10.41 27.27 -6.65
C LYS A 340 9.76 28.36 -5.80
N ARG A 341 9.59 28.16 -4.50
CA ARG A 341 9.03 29.17 -3.60
C ARG A 341 9.96 30.37 -3.48
N LEU A 342 11.26 30.15 -3.26
CA LEU A 342 12.28 31.23 -3.16
C LEU A 342 12.38 32.02 -4.46
N GLU A 343 12.43 31.36 -5.61
CA GLU A 343 12.42 32.00 -6.94
C GLU A 343 11.18 32.87 -7.14
N HIS A 344 9.99 32.36 -6.76
CA HIS A 344 8.72 33.06 -6.94
C HIS A 344 8.65 34.37 -6.13
N VAL A 345 9.09 34.32 -4.87
CA VAL A 345 9.08 35.50 -3.99
C VAL A 345 10.29 36.37 -4.18
N GLY A 346 11.28 35.94 -4.97
CA GLY A 346 12.51 36.70 -5.24
C GLY A 346 13.46 36.81 -4.04
N LEU A 347 13.33 35.93 -3.04
CA LEU A 347 14.16 35.95 -1.84
C LEU A 347 15.37 35.03 -2.00
N LYS A 348 16.52 35.47 -1.45
CA LYS A 348 17.79 34.72 -1.46
C LYS A 348 18.27 34.32 -0.07
N LYS A 349 17.48 34.57 0.96
CA LYS A 349 17.76 34.20 2.35
C LYS A 349 16.67 33.28 2.88
N ALA A 350 17.06 32.29 3.67
CA ALA A 350 16.16 31.45 4.47
C ALA A 350 16.48 31.64 5.95
N VAL A 351 15.45 31.70 6.78
CA VAL A 351 15.56 31.73 8.24
C VAL A 351 15.01 30.46 8.81
N ILE A 352 15.71 29.84 9.75
CA ILE A 352 15.27 28.61 10.40
C ILE A 352 15.71 28.56 11.86
N GLY A 353 14.81 28.10 12.74
CA GLY A 353 15.15 27.76 14.12
C GLY A 353 15.78 26.37 14.20
N ILE A 354 16.94 26.25 14.84
CA ILE A 354 17.65 24.98 15.01
C ILE A 354 17.66 24.59 16.48
N SER A 355 17.01 23.46 16.79
CA SER A 355 17.00 22.86 18.12
C SER A 355 18.09 21.78 18.30
N GLY A 356 18.64 21.26 17.19
CA GLY A 356 19.50 20.06 17.18
C GLY A 356 18.71 18.75 17.13
N GLY A 357 17.38 18.80 17.06
CA GLY A 357 16.52 17.62 16.83
C GLY A 357 16.39 17.26 15.34
N LEU A 358 15.88 16.07 15.07
CA LEU A 358 15.79 15.46 13.72
C LEU A 358 15.03 16.33 12.72
N ASP A 359 13.93 16.97 13.13
CA ASP A 359 13.05 17.72 12.21
C ASP A 359 13.70 19.00 11.73
N SER A 360 14.31 19.76 12.65
CA SER A 360 15.07 20.96 12.31
C SER A 360 16.32 20.63 11.50
N THR A 361 16.96 19.49 11.79
CA THR A 361 18.10 18.97 11.03
C THR A 361 17.68 18.65 9.59
N LEU A 362 16.61 17.86 9.38
CA LEU A 362 16.13 17.56 8.03
C LEU A 362 15.76 18.83 7.26
N ALA A 363 15.06 19.77 7.90
CA ALA A 363 14.70 21.03 7.26
C ALA A 363 15.93 21.85 6.85
N LEU A 364 16.98 21.92 7.69
CA LEU A 364 18.23 22.59 7.35
C LEU A 364 18.94 21.91 6.17
N LEU A 365 18.97 20.58 6.12
CA LEU A 365 19.55 19.83 5.00
C LEU A 365 18.79 20.08 3.69
N VAL A 366 17.45 20.17 3.74
CA VAL A 366 16.62 20.57 2.58
C VAL A 366 16.95 21.96 2.11
N ILE A 367 17.12 22.94 3.03
CA ILE A 367 17.51 24.31 2.68
C ILE A 367 18.90 24.33 2.02
N ALA A 368 19.90 23.66 2.61
CA ALA A 368 21.25 23.60 2.08
C ALA A 368 21.29 23.00 0.65
N LYS A 369 20.53 21.91 0.43
CA LYS A 369 20.39 21.33 -0.92
C LYS A 369 19.68 22.28 -1.89
N THR A 370 18.66 22.99 -1.43
CA THR A 370 17.95 24.01 -2.21
C THR A 370 18.89 25.13 -2.63
N PHE A 371 19.72 25.63 -1.72
CA PHE A 371 20.67 26.70 -1.99
C PHE A 371 21.74 26.27 -2.97
N LYS A 372 22.23 25.03 -2.84
CA LYS A 372 23.11 24.42 -3.85
C LYS A 372 22.46 24.35 -5.23
N LEU A 373 21.17 23.98 -5.34
CA LEU A 373 20.43 23.94 -6.60
C LEU A 373 20.30 25.34 -7.24
N LEU A 374 20.10 26.38 -6.42
CA LEU A 374 19.93 27.76 -6.88
C LEU A 374 21.25 28.52 -7.05
N GLY A 375 22.41 27.91 -6.73
CA GLY A 375 23.71 28.59 -6.74
C GLY A 375 23.82 29.70 -5.71
N ILE A 376 23.10 29.59 -4.58
CA ILE A 376 23.12 30.55 -3.47
C ILE A 376 24.13 30.06 -2.41
N ASP A 377 24.95 30.96 -1.87
CA ASP A 377 25.88 30.61 -0.79
C ASP A 377 25.11 30.29 0.51
N ASN A 378 25.51 29.24 1.21
CA ASN A 378 24.92 28.80 2.48
C ASN A 378 25.02 29.85 3.60
N LYS A 379 25.89 30.86 3.49
CA LYS A 379 25.91 32.03 4.38
C LYS A 379 24.61 32.86 4.38
N ASN A 380 23.77 32.63 3.39
CA ASN A 380 22.41 33.18 3.33
C ASN A 380 21.36 32.31 4.04
N ILE A 381 21.76 31.17 4.62
CA ILE A 381 20.93 30.38 5.54
C ILE A 381 21.17 30.92 6.94
N ILE A 382 20.20 31.65 7.46
CA ILE A 382 20.26 32.23 8.81
C ILE A 382 19.68 31.21 9.77
N THR A 383 20.55 30.54 10.50
CA THR A 383 20.19 29.54 11.50
C THR A 383 20.19 30.18 12.88
N ILE A 384 19.11 29.95 13.64
CA ILE A 384 18.96 30.60 14.95
C ILE A 384 18.76 29.53 16.01
N THR A 385 19.69 29.42 16.93
CA THR A 385 19.51 28.64 18.16
C THR A 385 18.97 29.55 19.26
N MET A 386 17.97 29.09 19.98
CA MET A 386 17.25 29.89 20.98
C MET A 386 17.18 29.14 22.30
N PRO A 387 18.26 29.10 23.09
CA PRO A 387 18.27 28.47 24.39
C PRO A 387 17.16 28.99 25.29
N GLY A 388 16.41 28.10 25.90
CA GLY A 388 15.38 28.33 26.90
C GLY A 388 15.67 27.53 28.18
N PHE A 389 14.63 27.23 28.93
CA PHE A 389 14.79 26.56 30.25
C PHE A 389 15.16 25.06 30.14
N GLY A 390 14.86 24.40 29.02
CA GLY A 390 15.02 22.95 28.86
C GLY A 390 16.10 22.49 27.88
N THR A 391 16.87 23.39 27.28
CA THR A 391 17.87 23.06 26.25
C THR A 391 19.00 22.19 26.82
N THR A 392 19.32 21.06 26.15
CA THR A 392 20.41 20.15 26.58
C THR A 392 21.73 20.47 25.88
N ASP A 393 22.85 20.15 26.53
CA ASP A 393 24.19 20.48 26.00
C ASP A 393 24.51 19.68 24.73
N ARG A 394 24.01 18.43 24.61
CA ARG A 394 24.24 17.57 23.44
C ARG A 394 23.52 18.10 22.20
N THR A 395 22.20 18.34 22.29
CA THR A 395 21.42 18.89 21.18
C THR A 395 21.90 20.27 20.76
N TYR A 396 22.24 21.11 21.74
CA TYR A 396 22.81 22.43 21.48
C TYR A 396 24.14 22.33 20.71
N ASN A 397 25.09 21.51 21.16
CA ASN A 397 26.38 21.35 20.49
C ASN A 397 26.21 20.76 19.08
N ASN A 398 25.32 19.80 18.89
CA ASN A 398 25.00 19.24 17.57
C ASN A 398 24.47 20.31 16.61
N ALA A 399 23.58 21.19 17.10
CA ALA A 399 23.06 22.31 16.30
C ALA A 399 24.20 23.24 15.86
N LEU A 400 25.08 23.66 16.80
CA LEU A 400 26.21 24.54 16.50
C LEU A 400 27.17 23.90 15.49
N THR A 401 27.54 22.65 15.70
CA THR A 401 28.47 21.92 14.84
C THR A 401 27.93 21.79 13.43
N LEU A 402 26.69 21.33 13.27
CA LEU A 402 26.06 21.18 11.98
C LEU A 402 25.97 22.49 11.20
N CYS A 403 25.56 23.58 11.84
CA CYS A 403 25.47 24.89 11.21
C CYS A 403 26.83 25.41 10.73
N LYS A 404 27.88 25.18 11.54
CA LYS A 404 29.26 25.54 11.20
C LYS A 404 29.77 24.74 10.01
N GLU A 405 29.57 23.43 10.01
CA GLU A 405 30.01 22.53 8.94
C GLU A 405 29.29 22.81 7.61
N LEU A 406 28.02 23.20 7.67
CA LEU A 406 27.27 23.64 6.50
C LEU A 406 27.56 25.09 6.08
N ASN A 407 28.44 25.82 6.81
CA ASN A 407 28.80 27.22 6.54
C ASN A 407 27.59 28.18 6.57
N CYS A 408 26.66 28.00 7.52
CA CYS A 408 25.50 28.86 7.71
C CYS A 408 25.83 30.11 8.53
N ASP A 409 24.98 31.16 8.43
CA ASP A 409 24.98 32.30 9.37
C ASP A 409 24.28 31.88 10.67
N LEU A 410 25.08 31.47 11.65
CA LEU A 410 24.57 30.98 12.93
C LEU A 410 24.46 32.17 13.93
N ARG A 411 23.28 32.30 14.53
CA ARG A 411 23.00 33.28 15.56
C ARG A 411 22.39 32.60 16.79
N GLU A 412 22.75 33.12 17.97
CA GLU A 412 22.19 32.68 19.24
C GLU A 412 21.35 33.79 19.87
N ILE A 413 20.14 33.49 20.29
CA ILE A 413 19.24 34.40 20.97
C ILE A 413 18.62 33.69 22.18
N ASN A 414 19.02 34.08 23.38
CA ASN A 414 18.47 33.54 24.62
C ASN A 414 17.06 34.11 24.86
N ILE A 415 16.07 33.23 25.08
CA ILE A 415 14.66 33.59 25.25
C ILE A 415 14.21 33.63 26.72
N VAL A 416 15.09 33.35 27.67
CA VAL A 416 14.71 33.20 29.09
C VAL A 416 14.12 34.51 29.65
N GLU A 417 14.79 35.63 29.47
CA GLU A 417 14.33 36.92 30.01
C GLU A 417 13.01 37.38 29.38
N ALA A 418 12.86 37.20 28.06
CA ALA A 418 11.62 37.53 27.36
C ALA A 418 10.45 36.66 27.85
N SER A 419 10.70 35.36 28.04
CA SER A 419 9.69 34.42 28.59
C SER A 419 9.31 34.75 30.03
N LEU A 420 10.28 35.12 30.89
CA LEU A 420 10.02 35.57 32.27
C LEU A 420 9.21 36.85 32.32
N GLN A 421 9.51 37.83 31.44
CA GLN A 421 8.73 39.05 31.33
C GLN A 421 7.27 38.72 30.89
N HIS A 422 7.12 37.83 29.91
CA HIS A 422 5.80 37.42 29.44
C HIS A 422 4.98 36.71 30.53
N PHE A 423 5.61 35.81 31.31
CA PHE A 423 4.94 35.18 32.49
C PHE A 423 4.42 36.24 33.46
N LYS A 424 5.25 37.20 33.79
CA LYS A 424 4.86 38.33 34.66
C LYS A 424 3.66 39.11 34.09
N ASP A 425 3.67 39.41 32.80
CA ASP A 425 2.65 40.22 32.15
C ASP A 425 1.29 39.53 32.15
N ILE A 426 1.26 38.17 32.04
CA ILE A 426 0.02 37.36 32.07
C ILE A 426 -0.33 36.86 33.48
N GLY A 427 0.48 37.15 34.49
CA GLY A 427 0.28 36.69 35.87
C GLY A 427 0.53 35.20 36.08
N HIS A 428 1.33 34.55 35.25
CA HIS A 428 1.71 33.15 35.37
C HIS A 428 2.92 32.98 36.29
N ASP A 429 2.84 32.02 37.20
CA ASP A 429 3.96 31.67 38.07
C ASP A 429 5.01 30.85 37.30
N LYS A 430 6.25 31.33 37.26
CA LYS A 430 7.39 30.70 36.56
C LYS A 430 7.71 29.30 37.06
N ASP A 431 7.29 28.94 38.28
CA ASP A 431 7.56 27.66 38.91
C ASP A 431 6.44 26.64 38.59
N ILE A 432 5.35 27.04 37.90
CA ILE A 432 4.28 26.17 37.39
C ILE A 432 4.62 25.74 35.96
N HIS A 433 5.10 24.51 35.80
CA HIS A 433 5.52 23.94 34.51
C HIS A 433 4.35 23.27 33.77
N ASP A 434 3.35 24.02 33.41
CA ASP A 434 2.17 23.60 32.67
C ASP A 434 2.24 23.92 31.16
N VAL A 435 1.16 23.67 30.45
CA VAL A 435 1.05 23.97 29.00
C VAL A 435 1.27 25.46 28.69
N THR A 436 1.00 26.37 29.63
CA THR A 436 1.24 27.81 29.46
C THR A 436 2.73 28.09 29.44
N TYR A 437 3.47 27.48 30.36
CA TYR A 437 4.93 27.56 30.46
C TYR A 437 5.62 27.11 29.17
N GLU A 438 5.17 25.98 28.59
CA GLU A 438 5.70 25.46 27.33
C GLU A 438 5.34 26.36 26.15
N ASN A 439 4.07 26.77 26.05
CA ASN A 439 3.57 27.54 24.92
C ASN A 439 4.15 28.97 24.84
N VAL A 440 4.46 29.60 25.96
CA VAL A 440 5.12 30.92 25.97
C VAL A 440 6.48 30.83 25.30
N GLN A 441 7.30 29.85 25.65
CA GLN A 441 8.63 29.66 25.04
C GLN A 441 8.53 29.35 23.53
N ALA A 442 7.59 28.49 23.12
CA ALA A 442 7.41 28.13 21.72
C ALA A 442 6.98 29.36 20.87
N ARG A 443 6.07 30.21 21.41
CA ARG A 443 5.63 31.41 20.70
C ARG A 443 6.69 32.47 20.67
N GLU A 444 7.48 32.63 21.73
CA GLU A 444 8.61 33.57 21.76
C GLU A 444 9.63 33.23 20.66
N ARG A 445 9.98 31.95 20.51
CA ARG A 445 10.84 31.50 19.42
C ARG A 445 10.26 31.82 18.05
N THR A 446 8.97 31.58 17.83
CA THR A 446 8.32 31.83 16.55
C THR A 446 8.25 33.32 16.23
N GLN A 447 7.95 34.18 17.22
CA GLN A 447 7.93 35.62 17.06
C GLN A 447 9.31 36.14 16.60
N ILE A 448 10.37 35.74 17.30
CA ILE A 448 11.74 36.10 16.93
C ILE A 448 12.09 35.68 15.50
N LEU A 449 11.75 34.45 15.14
CA LEU A 449 12.02 33.92 13.81
C LEU A 449 11.27 34.66 12.69
N MET A 450 10.01 35.02 12.91
CA MET A 450 9.20 35.81 11.97
C MET A 450 9.75 37.21 11.78
N ASP A 451 10.08 37.88 12.87
CA ASP A 451 10.60 39.25 12.84
C ASP A 451 12.00 39.30 12.21
N LEU A 452 12.84 38.31 12.48
CA LEU A 452 14.14 38.20 11.82
C LEU A 452 14.02 37.93 10.33
N ALA A 453 13.07 37.09 9.92
CA ALA A 453 12.81 36.86 8.50
C ALA A 453 12.42 38.15 7.79
N ASN A 454 11.58 38.97 8.40
CA ASN A 454 11.22 40.29 7.88
C ASN A 454 12.42 41.26 7.84
N LYS A 455 13.18 41.35 8.93
CA LYS A 455 14.35 42.21 9.03
C LYS A 455 15.44 41.88 8.01
N GLU A 456 15.68 40.62 7.80
CA GLU A 456 16.73 40.11 6.90
C GLU A 456 16.27 40.01 5.44
N GLY A 457 14.98 40.16 5.15
CA GLY A 457 14.42 39.93 3.81
C GLY A 457 14.55 38.47 3.42
N GLY A 458 14.22 37.57 4.36
CA GLY A 458 14.29 36.12 4.21
C GLY A 458 12.94 35.44 4.31
N LEU A 459 12.90 34.15 4.02
CA LEU A 459 11.73 33.28 4.17
C LEU A 459 11.91 32.36 5.41
N LEU A 460 10.97 32.44 6.35
CA LEU A 460 10.98 31.51 7.49
C LEU A 460 10.53 30.11 7.08
N ILE A 461 11.41 29.13 7.32
CA ILE A 461 11.16 27.71 6.99
C ILE A 461 10.72 26.95 8.23
N GLY A 462 9.56 26.27 8.12
CA GLY A 462 9.01 25.44 9.17
C GLY A 462 9.59 24.04 9.18
N THR A 463 9.69 23.47 10.38
CA THR A 463 10.34 22.20 10.65
C THR A 463 9.35 21.08 11.02
N GLY A 464 8.09 21.39 11.37
CA GLY A 464 7.09 20.41 11.83
C GLY A 464 6.81 19.32 10.82
N ASP A 465 6.69 18.08 11.31
CA ASP A 465 6.47 16.86 10.52
C ASP A 465 5.00 16.41 10.49
N LEU A 466 4.72 15.38 9.69
CA LEU A 466 3.37 14.84 9.51
C LEU A 466 2.79 14.22 10.79
N SER A 467 3.61 13.54 11.59
CA SER A 467 3.18 12.82 12.81
C SER A 467 2.79 13.80 13.91
N GLU A 468 3.57 14.87 14.08
CA GLU A 468 3.24 15.97 14.99
C GLU A 468 1.94 16.67 14.58
N LEU A 469 1.76 16.92 13.29
CA LEU A 469 0.53 17.49 12.75
C LEU A 469 -0.68 16.57 12.96
N ALA A 470 -0.51 15.25 12.82
CA ALA A 470 -1.58 14.29 13.06
C ALA A 470 -2.07 14.32 14.51
N LEU A 471 -1.12 14.32 15.46
CA LEU A 471 -1.40 14.35 16.89
C LEU A 471 -1.74 15.76 17.42
N GLY A 472 -1.51 16.81 16.61
CA GLY A 472 -1.54 18.19 17.06
C GLY A 472 -0.52 18.43 18.18
N TRP A 473 0.61 17.72 18.15
CA TRP A 473 1.72 17.85 19.10
C TRP A 473 2.63 19.01 18.69
N CYS A 474 2.10 20.20 18.81
CA CYS A 474 2.73 21.47 18.50
C CYS A 474 1.99 22.60 19.21
N THR A 475 2.65 23.70 19.45
CA THR A 475 2.03 24.91 19.98
C THR A 475 1.31 25.67 18.86
N TYR A 476 -0.02 25.85 18.99
CA TYR A 476 -0.78 26.64 18.04
C TYR A 476 -0.26 28.08 17.99
N ASN A 477 -0.02 28.59 16.78
CA ASN A 477 0.62 29.88 16.52
C ASN A 477 2.02 30.00 17.17
N GLY A 478 2.71 28.88 17.30
CA GLY A 478 4.09 28.77 17.75
C GLY A 478 4.89 27.99 16.71
N ASP A 479 5.52 26.90 17.13
CA ASP A 479 6.36 26.03 16.30
C ASP A 479 5.63 25.40 15.09
N HIS A 480 4.30 25.33 15.10
CA HIS A 480 3.53 24.86 13.95
C HIS A 480 3.42 25.89 12.81
N MET A 481 3.78 27.17 13.04
CA MET A 481 3.66 28.24 12.05
C MET A 481 4.99 28.58 11.41
N SER A 482 4.93 28.88 10.11
CA SER A 482 6.06 29.37 9.30
C SER A 482 5.55 30.02 8.03
N MET A 483 6.46 30.59 7.24
CA MET A 483 6.11 31.13 5.92
C MET A 483 6.07 30.05 4.83
N TYR A 484 6.82 28.95 5.02
CA TYR A 484 6.81 27.76 4.19
C TYR A 484 7.33 26.56 5.00
N SER A 485 6.66 25.41 4.94
CA SER A 485 7.10 24.19 5.63
C SER A 485 7.66 23.18 4.64
N VAL A 486 8.76 22.50 4.98
CA VAL A 486 9.38 21.51 4.08
C VAL A 486 9.09 20.07 4.49
N ASN A 487 8.69 19.81 5.74
CA ASN A 487 8.45 18.48 6.27
C ASN A 487 6.96 18.11 6.50
N PRO A 488 5.91 18.85 6.08
CA PRO A 488 4.54 18.67 6.55
C PRO A 488 3.89 17.35 6.06
N SER A 489 4.56 16.66 5.16
CA SER A 489 4.12 15.37 4.59
C SER A 489 5.11 14.23 4.89
N ILE A 490 6.09 14.47 5.76
CA ILE A 490 7.11 13.48 6.16
C ILE A 490 6.76 12.97 7.57
N PRO A 491 6.42 11.68 7.74
CA PRO A 491 6.17 11.12 9.07
C PRO A 491 7.48 10.96 9.86
N LYS A 492 7.40 10.98 11.19
CA LYS A 492 8.54 10.92 12.11
C LYS A 492 9.42 9.68 11.85
N THR A 493 8.81 8.54 11.57
CA THR A 493 9.55 7.32 11.23
C THR A 493 10.40 7.48 9.97
N LEU A 494 9.93 8.24 8.98
CA LEU A 494 10.67 8.47 7.73
C LEU A 494 11.77 9.53 7.89
N VAL A 495 11.60 10.52 8.79
CA VAL A 495 12.63 11.56 9.05
C VAL A 495 13.97 10.95 9.39
N ARG A 496 14.00 9.92 10.26
CA ARG A 496 15.24 9.21 10.64
C ARG A 496 15.96 8.62 9.42
N TYR A 497 15.21 7.99 8.52
CA TYR A 497 15.79 7.37 7.32
C TYR A 497 16.32 8.42 6.33
N LEU A 498 15.65 9.56 6.20
CA LEU A 498 16.12 10.67 5.35
C LEU A 498 17.40 11.28 5.89
N VAL A 499 17.49 11.57 7.18
CA VAL A 499 18.72 12.09 7.79
C VAL A 499 19.85 11.08 7.66
N LYS A 500 19.60 9.78 7.89
CA LYS A 500 20.56 8.71 7.70
C LYS A 500 21.05 8.62 6.25
N TYR A 501 20.14 8.68 5.27
CA TYR A 501 20.47 8.67 3.85
C TYR A 501 21.43 9.83 3.50
N VAL A 502 21.15 11.04 4.00
CA VAL A 502 22.00 12.21 3.75
C VAL A 502 23.36 12.04 4.40
N ALA A 503 23.42 11.52 5.63
CA ALA A 503 24.68 11.24 6.33
C ALA A 503 25.57 10.27 5.54
N GLU A 504 24.99 9.20 5.00
CA GLU A 504 25.72 8.11 4.33
C GLU A 504 26.05 8.41 2.85
N ASN A 505 25.24 9.22 2.15
CA ASN A 505 25.31 9.34 0.69
C ASN A 505 25.59 10.76 0.15
N GLU A 506 25.24 11.82 0.89
CA GLU A 506 25.30 13.19 0.38
C GLU A 506 26.21 14.13 1.21
N SER A 507 26.77 13.68 2.33
CA SER A 507 27.55 14.47 3.28
C SER A 507 29.05 14.18 3.21
N ASN A 508 29.88 15.17 3.57
CA ASN A 508 31.28 14.92 3.89
C ASN A 508 31.40 14.22 5.26
N LYS A 509 32.60 13.81 5.63
CA LYS A 509 32.83 13.01 6.85
C LYS A 509 32.37 13.73 8.12
N ASP A 510 32.67 15.01 8.27
CA ASP A 510 32.38 15.78 9.49
C ASP A 510 30.86 15.96 9.68
N VAL A 511 30.17 16.36 8.62
CA VAL A 511 28.69 16.45 8.61
C VAL A 511 28.06 15.08 8.88
N SER A 512 28.59 14.01 8.27
CA SER A 512 28.10 12.64 8.49
C SER A 512 28.17 12.22 9.96
N GLU A 513 29.32 12.43 10.62
CA GLU A 513 29.51 12.09 12.04
C GLU A 513 28.53 12.85 12.94
N THR A 514 28.33 14.16 12.68
CA THR A 514 27.34 14.97 13.41
C THR A 514 25.90 14.48 13.20
N LEU A 515 25.52 14.12 11.97
CA LEU A 515 24.18 13.61 11.67
C LEU A 515 23.92 12.25 12.33
N LEU A 516 24.93 11.38 12.39
CA LEU A 516 24.81 10.09 13.08
C LEU A 516 24.66 10.29 14.61
N ASP A 517 25.34 11.27 15.23
CA ASP A 517 25.13 11.60 16.65
C ASP A 517 23.73 12.15 16.93
N ILE A 518 23.19 12.98 16.02
CA ILE A 518 21.80 13.46 16.10
C ILE A 518 20.81 12.30 16.03
N LEU A 519 21.04 11.31 15.16
CA LEU A 519 20.20 10.12 15.05
C LEU A 519 20.16 9.29 16.34
N ASP A 520 21.21 9.29 17.14
CA ASP A 520 21.30 8.58 18.42
C ASP A 520 20.73 9.37 19.61
N THR A 521 20.28 10.61 19.38
CA THR A 521 19.71 11.48 20.42
C THR A 521 18.20 11.19 20.59
N PRO A 522 17.68 10.99 21.82
CA PRO A 522 16.26 10.79 22.08
C PRO A 522 15.41 12.01 21.68
N VAL A 523 14.19 11.75 21.16
CA VAL A 523 13.25 12.80 20.81
C VAL A 523 12.64 13.46 22.06
N SER A 524 12.83 14.77 22.23
CA SER A 524 12.29 15.54 23.35
C SER A 524 11.92 16.97 22.91
N PRO A 525 10.83 17.57 23.44
CA PRO A 525 10.48 18.95 23.15
C PRO A 525 11.40 19.99 23.80
N GLU A 526 12.24 19.59 24.77
CA GLU A 526 13.19 20.44 25.50
C GLU A 526 12.60 21.79 26.01
N LEU A 527 11.35 21.76 26.45
CA LEU A 527 10.64 22.93 26.97
C LEU A 527 10.61 23.01 28.51
N LEU A 528 10.70 21.84 29.17
CA LEU A 528 10.74 21.75 30.63
C LEU A 528 12.19 21.75 31.15
N PRO A 529 12.43 22.30 32.36
CA PRO A 529 13.74 22.26 32.98
C PRO A 529 14.28 20.83 33.10
N LYS A 530 15.60 20.69 33.06
CA LYS A 530 16.30 19.40 33.30
C LYS A 530 15.97 18.87 34.69
N ASP A 531 16.03 17.54 34.87
CA ASP A 531 15.96 16.92 36.20
C ASP A 531 17.20 17.26 37.04
N SER A 532 17.21 16.83 38.30
CA SER A 532 18.31 17.07 39.24
C SER A 532 19.68 16.49 38.82
N GLU A 533 19.67 15.56 37.83
CA GLU A 533 20.84 14.91 37.26
C GLU A 533 21.26 15.51 35.90
N GLY A 534 20.54 16.51 35.42
CA GLY A 534 20.82 17.17 34.14
C GLY A 534 20.25 16.45 32.91
N ASN A 535 19.41 15.40 33.12
CA ASN A 535 18.78 14.66 32.04
C ASN A 535 17.49 15.33 31.55
N ILE A 536 17.01 14.88 30.38
CA ILE A 536 15.73 15.28 29.82
C ILE A 536 14.61 14.81 30.76
N SER A 537 13.86 15.75 31.33
CA SER A 537 12.77 15.48 32.28
C SER A 537 11.51 14.90 31.63
N GLN A 538 11.37 15.03 30.29
CA GLN A 538 10.17 14.61 29.56
C GLN A 538 10.53 14.05 28.17
N LYS A 539 10.22 12.77 27.93
CA LYS A 539 10.26 12.22 26.59
C LYS A 539 8.89 12.36 25.93
N THR A 540 8.86 12.82 24.70
CA THR A 540 7.61 12.99 23.94
C THR A 540 6.80 11.68 23.90
N GLU A 541 7.46 10.55 23.65
CA GLU A 541 6.79 9.26 23.52
C GLU A 541 6.17 8.73 24.82
N ASP A 542 6.64 9.16 25.99
CA ASP A 542 6.01 8.82 27.27
C ASP A 542 4.62 9.46 27.42
N ILE A 543 4.40 10.61 26.76
CA ILE A 543 3.14 11.35 26.84
C ILE A 543 2.21 10.98 25.70
N VAL A 544 2.72 11.02 24.46
CA VAL A 544 1.85 10.80 23.29
C VAL A 544 1.85 9.36 22.81
N GLY A 545 2.84 8.57 23.14
CA GLY A 545 3.06 7.20 22.69
C GLY A 545 4.09 7.10 21.56
N PRO A 546 4.49 5.87 21.21
CA PRO A 546 5.48 5.61 20.16
C PRO A 546 5.02 6.13 18.79
N TYR A 547 5.88 6.93 18.15
CA TYR A 547 5.56 7.49 16.83
C TYR A 547 5.36 6.42 15.75
N GLU A 548 6.03 5.27 15.85
CA GLU A 548 5.83 4.19 14.89
C GLU A 548 4.39 3.62 14.91
N LEU A 549 3.76 3.56 16.08
CA LEU A 549 2.36 3.19 16.19
C LEU A 549 1.45 4.28 15.59
N HIS A 550 1.72 5.56 15.89
CA HIS A 550 0.93 6.66 15.37
C HIS A 550 1.01 6.79 13.85
N ASP A 551 2.19 6.61 13.27
CA ASP A 551 2.38 6.61 11.81
C ASP A 551 1.64 5.44 11.16
N PHE A 552 1.67 4.26 11.79
CA PHE A 552 0.88 3.11 11.36
C PHE A 552 -0.64 3.39 11.41
N PHE A 553 -1.12 3.95 12.52
CA PHE A 553 -2.53 4.30 12.67
C PHE A 553 -2.97 5.36 11.66
N LEU A 554 -2.18 6.41 11.49
CA LEU A 554 -2.40 7.47 10.53
C LEU A 554 -2.52 6.93 9.10
N TYR A 555 -1.60 6.04 8.72
CA TYR A 555 -1.61 5.42 7.39
C TYR A 555 -2.91 4.68 7.13
N HIS A 556 -3.29 3.78 8.02
CA HIS A 556 -4.50 2.97 7.84
C HIS A 556 -5.79 3.78 7.96
N PHE A 557 -5.82 4.77 8.84
CA PHE A 557 -6.97 5.65 9.02
C PHE A 557 -7.21 6.55 7.80
N ILE A 558 -6.17 7.25 7.32
CA ILE A 558 -6.33 8.19 6.20
C ILE A 558 -6.32 7.49 4.85
N LYS A 559 -5.31 6.62 4.60
CA LYS A 559 -5.13 6.01 3.29
C LYS A 559 -6.25 5.04 2.95
N HIS A 560 -6.71 4.26 3.92
CA HIS A 560 -7.70 3.20 3.68
C HIS A 560 -9.07 3.48 4.30
N GLY A 561 -9.21 4.48 5.19
CA GLY A 561 -10.47 4.74 5.91
C GLY A 561 -10.84 3.59 6.84
N SER A 562 -9.85 2.96 7.46
CA SER A 562 -10.04 1.81 8.34
C SER A 562 -10.71 2.19 9.65
N SER A 563 -11.62 1.33 10.14
CA SER A 563 -12.21 1.48 11.48
C SER A 563 -11.17 1.20 12.59
N LYS A 564 -11.48 1.59 13.83
CA LYS A 564 -10.63 1.33 14.99
C LYS A 564 -10.31 -0.17 15.14
N GLU A 565 -11.32 -1.03 15.07
CA GLU A 565 -11.16 -2.49 15.22
C GLU A 565 -10.26 -3.06 14.13
N ARG A 566 -10.37 -2.53 12.92
CA ARG A 566 -9.51 -2.97 11.82
C ARG A 566 -8.07 -2.52 12.01
N ILE A 567 -7.84 -1.27 12.41
CA ILE A 567 -6.50 -0.75 12.70
C ILE A 567 -5.87 -1.54 13.84
N LEU A 568 -6.61 -1.82 14.92
CA LEU A 568 -6.16 -2.63 16.05
C LEU A 568 -5.72 -4.02 15.58
N PHE A 569 -6.56 -4.72 14.81
CA PHE A 569 -6.22 -6.03 14.26
C PHE A 569 -4.95 -6.01 13.41
N LEU A 570 -4.79 -5.03 12.53
CA LEU A 570 -3.61 -4.91 11.68
C LEU A 570 -2.36 -4.62 12.51
N ALA A 571 -2.46 -3.75 13.52
CA ALA A 571 -1.37 -3.40 14.42
C ALA A 571 -0.96 -4.58 15.32
N GLU A 572 -1.92 -5.34 15.88
CA GLU A 572 -1.64 -6.57 16.64
C GLU A 572 -0.83 -7.59 15.80
N ASN A 573 -1.13 -7.70 14.51
CA ASN A 573 -0.38 -8.59 13.62
C ASN A 573 0.98 -8.03 13.22
N ALA A 574 1.07 -6.72 12.96
CA ALA A 574 2.32 -6.07 12.59
C ALA A 574 3.33 -6.03 13.75
N PHE A 575 2.87 -5.67 14.94
CA PHE A 575 3.70 -5.41 16.12
C PHE A 575 3.63 -6.51 17.21
N LYS A 576 3.20 -7.72 16.84
CA LYS A 576 2.97 -8.83 17.79
C LYS A 576 4.13 -9.17 18.74
N ASN A 577 5.35 -8.78 18.38
CA ASN A 577 6.55 -9.05 19.18
C ASN A 577 7.09 -7.79 19.89
N ASP A 578 6.46 -6.62 19.69
CA ASP A 578 6.97 -5.33 20.16
C ASP A 578 6.07 -4.71 21.23
N TYR A 579 4.75 -4.85 21.08
CA TYR A 579 3.75 -4.25 21.97
C TYR A 579 2.64 -5.24 22.34
N SER A 580 2.09 -5.11 23.53
CA SER A 580 0.87 -5.84 23.91
C SER A 580 -0.36 -5.24 23.22
N LYS A 581 -1.43 -6.03 23.16
CA LYS A 581 -2.72 -5.55 22.61
C LYS A 581 -3.24 -4.34 23.36
N GLU A 582 -3.16 -4.36 24.68
CA GLU A 582 -3.62 -3.30 25.58
C GLU A 582 -2.83 -2.00 25.35
N GLU A 583 -1.52 -2.09 25.09
CA GLU A 583 -0.70 -0.93 24.75
C GLU A 583 -1.10 -0.35 23.38
N ILE A 584 -1.27 -1.20 22.36
CA ILE A 584 -1.68 -0.77 21.03
C ILE A 584 -3.06 -0.08 21.11
N GLU A 585 -4.03 -0.67 21.82
CA GLU A 585 -5.37 -0.11 21.97
C GLU A 585 -5.34 1.23 22.70
N LYS A 586 -4.58 1.33 23.81
CA LYS A 586 -4.39 2.59 24.55
C LYS A 586 -3.88 3.71 23.66
N TRP A 587 -2.87 3.43 22.84
CA TRP A 587 -2.28 4.45 21.96
C TRP A 587 -3.15 4.77 20.74
N LEU A 588 -3.92 3.79 20.25
CA LEU A 588 -4.90 4.02 19.19
C LEU A 588 -6.05 4.92 19.68
N ASP A 589 -6.55 4.71 20.89
CA ASP A 589 -7.54 5.58 21.51
C ASP A 589 -7.02 7.01 21.65
N LYS A 590 -5.77 7.15 22.08
CA LYS A 590 -5.13 8.46 22.21
C LYS A 590 -4.93 9.12 20.85
N PHE A 591 -4.54 8.35 19.83
CA PHE A 591 -4.44 8.84 18.45
C PHE A 591 -5.77 9.39 17.96
N ILE A 592 -6.85 8.61 18.05
CA ILE A 592 -8.18 9.02 17.60
C ILE A 592 -8.62 10.29 18.34
N TYR A 593 -8.53 10.30 19.68
CA TYR A 593 -8.87 11.46 20.49
C TYR A 593 -8.12 12.72 20.04
N ARG A 594 -6.79 12.65 19.95
CA ARG A 594 -5.97 13.80 19.56
C ARG A 594 -6.20 14.20 18.11
N PHE A 595 -6.31 13.25 17.21
CA PHE A 595 -6.54 13.52 15.79
C PHE A 595 -7.80 14.36 15.57
N PHE A 596 -8.88 14.08 16.29
CA PHE A 596 -10.12 14.86 16.19
C PHE A 596 -10.05 16.17 16.97
N THR A 597 -9.67 16.15 18.23
CA THR A 597 -9.71 17.34 19.09
C THR A 597 -8.69 18.42 18.72
N GLN A 598 -7.62 18.06 18.01
CA GLN A 598 -6.57 18.98 17.57
C GLN A 598 -6.72 19.42 16.11
N GLN A 599 -7.84 19.12 15.44
CA GLN A 599 -8.07 19.50 14.04
C GLN A 599 -7.93 21.00 13.79
N PHE A 600 -8.35 21.84 14.72
CA PHE A 600 -8.25 23.31 14.56
C PHE A 600 -6.82 23.80 14.27
N LYS A 601 -5.80 23.11 14.77
CA LYS A 601 -4.40 23.42 14.47
C LYS A 601 -4.08 23.20 12.98
N ARG A 602 -4.62 22.13 12.39
CA ARG A 602 -4.42 21.80 10.98
C ARG A 602 -5.15 22.73 10.02
N SER A 603 -6.17 23.44 10.48
CA SER A 603 -6.89 24.41 9.66
C SER A 603 -6.05 25.63 9.23
N ALA A 604 -4.96 25.89 9.94
CA ALA A 604 -4.05 27.04 9.72
C ALA A 604 -2.62 26.59 9.40
N LEU A 605 -2.45 25.52 8.61
CA LEU A 605 -1.12 25.05 8.23
C LEU A 605 -0.47 25.93 7.17
N PRO A 606 0.87 26.16 7.27
CA PRO A 606 1.67 26.77 6.22
C PRO A 606 1.59 25.97 4.92
N ASP A 607 1.94 26.61 3.80
CA ASP A 607 2.19 25.92 2.55
C ASP A 607 3.40 24.99 2.67
N GLY A 608 3.35 23.86 1.97
CA GLY A 608 4.44 22.89 1.88
C GLY A 608 4.12 21.78 0.89
N PRO A 609 5.14 21.04 0.39
CA PRO A 609 4.93 20.02 -0.62
C PRO A 609 4.26 18.78 -0.04
N LYS A 610 3.35 18.19 -0.81
CA LYS A 610 2.96 16.80 -0.61
C LYS A 610 4.04 15.90 -1.20
N VAL A 611 4.68 15.11 -0.36
CA VAL A 611 5.77 14.20 -0.76
C VAL A 611 5.32 12.76 -0.79
N GLY A 612 4.67 12.29 0.26
CA GLY A 612 4.20 10.92 0.40
C GLY A 612 2.73 10.74 -0.01
N THR A 613 2.19 9.56 0.33
CA THR A 613 0.80 9.19 0.00
C THR A 613 -0.25 9.94 0.80
N ILE A 614 0.13 10.59 1.92
CA ILE A 614 -0.75 11.30 2.84
C ILE A 614 -0.25 12.72 3.05
N SER A 615 -1.18 13.69 3.04
CA SER A 615 -0.96 15.07 3.46
C SER A 615 -2.15 15.54 4.30
N LEU A 616 -1.87 16.16 5.44
CA LEU A 616 -2.89 16.71 6.33
C LEU A 616 -3.17 18.20 6.08
N SER A 617 -2.61 18.76 5.00
CA SER A 617 -2.96 20.11 4.57
C SER A 617 -4.47 20.24 4.32
N PRO A 618 -5.16 21.29 4.79
CA PRO A 618 -6.58 21.51 4.52
C PRO A 618 -6.87 21.73 3.03
N ARG A 619 -5.85 21.96 2.23
CA ARG A 619 -5.90 22.05 0.76
C ARG A 619 -5.64 20.71 0.07
N GLY A 620 -5.25 19.68 0.82
CA GLY A 620 -4.82 18.36 0.33
C GLY A 620 -5.81 17.22 0.58
N ASP A 621 -5.32 16.12 1.14
CA ASP A 621 -6.04 14.83 1.22
C ASP A 621 -7.10 14.76 2.30
N TRP A 622 -7.02 15.62 3.33
CA TRP A 622 -7.91 15.54 4.50
C TRP A 622 -8.58 16.88 4.80
N ARG A 623 -9.90 16.90 4.71
CA ARG A 623 -10.74 18.06 5.01
C ARG A 623 -11.78 17.65 6.04
N MET A 624 -11.55 17.98 7.30
CA MET A 624 -12.44 17.65 8.40
C MET A 624 -12.83 18.94 9.14
N PRO A 625 -14.11 19.10 9.55
CA PRO A 625 -14.51 20.20 10.43
C PRO A 625 -13.76 20.13 11.76
N SER A 626 -13.40 21.29 12.34
CA SER A 626 -12.63 21.33 13.59
C SER A 626 -13.43 20.89 14.81
N ASP A 627 -14.76 20.86 14.70
CA ASP A 627 -15.73 20.48 15.73
C ASP A 627 -16.34 19.10 15.49
N ALA A 628 -15.73 18.28 14.62
CA ALA A 628 -16.19 16.91 14.39
C ALA A 628 -16.07 16.06 15.66
N SER A 629 -17.14 15.32 15.98
CA SER A 629 -17.13 14.36 17.09
C SER A 629 -16.43 13.06 16.71
N PHE A 630 -15.65 12.50 17.62
CA PHE A 630 -15.02 11.19 17.46
C PHE A 630 -15.84 10.03 18.07
N ALA A 631 -17.08 10.28 18.51
CA ALA A 631 -17.90 9.27 19.19
C ALA A 631 -18.14 8.01 18.34
N SER A 632 -18.26 8.15 17.02
CA SER A 632 -18.43 7.03 16.08
C SER A 632 -17.12 6.32 15.69
N PHE A 633 -15.99 6.75 16.24
CA PHE A 633 -14.66 6.22 15.94
C PHE A 633 -13.98 5.58 17.17
N LYS A 634 -14.72 5.49 18.29
CA LYS A 634 -14.25 4.85 19.54
C LYS A 634 -14.29 3.34 19.48
#